data_400af34c2e2d957b3945298a91f9dda0
#
_entry.id   400af34c2e2d957b3945298a91f9dda0
#
_cell.length_a   1.000
_cell.length_b   1.000
_cell.length_c   1.000
_cell.angle_alpha   90.00
_cell.angle_beta   90.00
_cell.angle_gamma   90.00
#
_symmetry.space_group_name_H-M   'P 1'
#
loop_
_entity.id
_entity.type
_entity.pdbx_description
1 polymer ?
#
loop_
_entity_poly.entity_id
_entity_poly.type
_entity_poly.pdbx_seq_one_letter_code
_entity_poly.pdbx_strand_id
1 'polypeptide(L)'
;PALAPFKAAILPLSKKEVLTGPAQELYAELSKEFMVDYDETGSIGKRYRREDEIGTPYCITFDFDTVGDEANGIAADHCVTIRERDSMEQVRIPISEVKDFLREKIAF
;
A
#
# COMPACT_ATOMS: atom_id res chain seq x y z
N PRO A 1 -9.33 -13.58 -6.09
CA PRO A 1 -8.30 -12.64 -6.55
C PRO A 1 -7.61 -13.00 -7.86
N ALA A 2 -7.68 -14.27 -8.29
CA ALA A 2 -7.05 -14.68 -9.55
C ALA A 2 -7.59 -13.92 -10.76
N LEU A 3 -8.83 -13.44 -10.68
CA LEU A 3 -9.47 -12.69 -11.75
C LEU A 3 -9.27 -11.17 -11.64
N ALA A 4 -8.74 -10.69 -10.52
CA ALA A 4 -8.49 -9.26 -10.34
C ALA A 4 -7.28 -8.83 -11.20
N PRO A 5 -7.35 -7.65 -11.85
CA PRO A 5 -6.23 -7.17 -12.67
C PRO A 5 -4.98 -6.87 -11.82
N PHE A 6 -5.17 -6.39 -10.59
CA PHE A 6 -4.07 -6.09 -9.70
C PHE A 6 -4.13 -6.98 -8.46
N LYS A 7 -2.97 -7.38 -7.96
CA LYS A 7 -2.85 -8.16 -6.71
C LYS A 7 -2.77 -7.26 -5.49
N ALA A 8 -2.26 -6.05 -5.66
CA ALA A 8 -2.16 -5.05 -4.61
C ALA A 8 -2.17 -3.67 -5.21
N ALA A 9 -2.46 -2.65 -4.40
CA ALA A 9 -2.37 -1.26 -4.79
C ALA A 9 -1.56 -0.51 -3.74
N ILE A 10 -0.72 0.42 -4.17
CA ILE A 10 0.06 1.27 -3.29
C ILE A 10 -0.56 2.65 -3.28
N LEU A 11 -0.99 3.11 -2.11
CA LEU A 11 -1.75 4.33 -1.93
C LEU A 11 -1.04 5.24 -0.91
N PRO A 12 -0.16 6.14 -1.35
CA PRO A 12 0.39 7.13 -0.42
C PRO A 12 -0.73 8.05 0.06
N LEU A 13 -0.71 8.40 1.34
CA LEU A 13 -1.77 9.19 1.96
C LEU A 13 -1.94 10.57 1.31
N SER A 14 -0.84 11.16 0.84
CA SER A 14 -0.84 12.45 0.14
C SER A 14 0.22 12.45 -0.95
N LYS A 15 0.25 13.53 -1.75
CA LYS A 15 1.22 13.69 -2.83
C LYS A 15 2.58 14.22 -2.38
N LYS A 16 2.81 14.39 -1.08
CA LYS A 16 4.09 14.87 -0.57
C LYS A 16 5.20 13.87 -0.91
N GLU A 17 6.32 14.38 -1.36
CA GLU A 17 7.46 13.57 -1.79
C GLU A 17 7.96 12.62 -0.72
N VAL A 18 7.88 13.02 0.55
CA VAL A 18 8.29 12.19 1.67
C VAL A 18 7.50 10.89 1.72
N LEU A 19 6.26 10.89 1.23
CA LEU A 19 5.41 9.71 1.12
C LEU A 19 5.54 9.02 -0.24
N THR A 20 5.50 9.81 -1.32
CA THR A 20 5.50 9.23 -2.67
C THR A 20 6.84 8.60 -3.06
N GLY A 21 7.96 9.13 -2.55
CA GLY A 21 9.28 8.57 -2.82
C GLY A 21 9.37 7.09 -2.40
N PRO A 22 9.23 6.79 -1.09
CA PRO A 22 9.25 5.39 -0.64
C PRO A 22 8.15 4.53 -1.25
N ALA A 23 6.95 5.11 -1.48
CA ALA A 23 5.85 4.39 -2.11
C ALA A 23 6.19 3.95 -3.53
N GLN A 24 6.82 4.82 -4.32
CA GLN A 24 7.24 4.50 -5.67
C GLN A 24 8.36 3.45 -5.68
N GLU A 25 9.25 3.50 -4.71
CA GLU A 25 10.30 2.49 -4.56
C GLU A 25 9.71 1.11 -4.31
N LEU A 26 8.73 1.01 -3.40
CA LEU A 26 8.05 -0.25 -3.14
C LEU A 26 7.26 -0.70 -4.36
N TYR A 27 6.60 0.22 -5.05
CA TYR A 27 5.88 -0.08 -6.28
C TYR A 27 6.80 -0.73 -7.31
N ALA A 28 7.98 -0.14 -7.54
CA ALA A 28 8.96 -0.68 -8.49
C ALA A 28 9.43 -2.08 -8.07
N GLU A 29 9.66 -2.28 -6.78
CA GLU A 29 10.11 -3.58 -6.26
C GLU A 29 9.03 -4.65 -6.41
N LEU A 30 7.80 -4.35 -6.03
CA LEU A 30 6.69 -5.31 -6.12
C LEU A 30 6.29 -5.59 -7.56
N SER A 31 6.42 -4.61 -8.46
CA SER A 31 6.05 -4.77 -9.86
C SER A 31 6.90 -5.79 -10.60
N LYS A 32 8.05 -6.14 -10.06
CA LYS A 32 8.89 -7.19 -10.62
C LYS A 32 8.27 -8.58 -10.46
N GLU A 33 7.36 -8.74 -9.52
CA GLU A 33 6.78 -10.03 -9.18
C GLU A 33 5.25 -10.07 -9.28
N PHE A 34 4.58 -8.93 -9.05
CA PHE A 34 3.11 -8.85 -9.01
C PHE A 34 2.59 -7.74 -9.93
N MET A 35 1.34 -7.88 -10.35
CA MET A 35 0.62 -6.76 -10.96
C MET A 35 0.14 -5.85 -9.83
N VAL A 36 0.71 -4.66 -9.74
CA VAL A 36 0.47 -3.70 -8.66
C VAL A 36 0.00 -2.38 -9.25
N ASP A 37 -1.05 -1.80 -8.68
CA ASP A 37 -1.50 -0.45 -9.03
C ASP A 37 -0.84 0.57 -8.10
N TYR A 38 -0.75 1.80 -8.57
CA TYR A 38 -0.24 2.92 -7.79
C TYR A 38 -1.16 4.11 -8.01
N ASP A 39 -1.72 4.66 -6.95
CA ASP A 39 -2.68 5.76 -7.06
C ASP A 39 -2.45 6.79 -5.96
N GLU A 40 -2.15 8.02 -6.35
CA GLU A 40 -1.98 9.14 -5.44
C GLU A 40 -3.00 10.25 -5.68
N THR A 41 -4.01 10.02 -6.53
CA THR A 41 -4.99 11.04 -6.91
C THR A 41 -6.27 10.96 -6.08
N GLY A 42 -6.83 12.12 -5.76
CA GLY A 42 -8.06 12.22 -4.99
C GLY A 42 -7.86 11.90 -3.51
N SER A 43 -8.95 11.81 -2.76
CA SER A 43 -8.90 11.46 -1.35
C SER A 43 -8.60 9.97 -1.17
N ILE A 44 -8.06 9.61 0.01
CA ILE A 44 -7.74 8.22 0.31
C ILE A 44 -9.01 7.34 0.29
N GLY A 45 -10.13 7.87 0.76
CA GLY A 45 -11.40 7.15 0.74
C GLY A 45 -11.86 6.81 -0.67
N LYS A 46 -11.72 7.76 -1.61
CA LYS A 46 -12.06 7.52 -3.01
C LYS A 46 -11.12 6.49 -3.65
N ARG A 47 -9.85 6.50 -3.28
CA ARG A 47 -8.88 5.54 -3.80
C ARG A 47 -9.18 4.13 -3.31
N TYR A 48 -9.52 3.95 -2.03
CA TYR A 48 -9.95 2.66 -1.51
C TYR A 48 -11.18 2.14 -2.27
N ARG A 49 -12.14 3.03 -2.54
CA ARG A 49 -13.36 2.68 -3.24
C ARG A 49 -13.09 2.22 -4.68
N ARG A 50 -12.20 2.92 -5.39
CA ARG A 50 -11.79 2.52 -6.74
C ARG A 50 -11.15 1.14 -6.74
N GLU A 51 -10.25 0.88 -5.80
CA GLU A 51 -9.58 -0.42 -5.70
C GLU A 51 -10.56 -1.53 -5.34
N ASP A 52 -11.52 -1.26 -4.47
CA ASP A 52 -12.57 -2.23 -4.14
C ASP A 52 -13.42 -2.57 -5.37
N GLU A 53 -13.76 -1.57 -6.19
CA GLU A 53 -14.56 -1.77 -7.40
C GLU A 53 -13.85 -2.63 -8.44
N ILE A 54 -12.54 -2.47 -8.61
CA ILE A 54 -11.79 -3.29 -9.56
C ILE A 54 -11.31 -4.62 -8.96
N GLY A 55 -11.62 -4.86 -7.70
CA GLY A 55 -11.35 -6.14 -7.06
C GLY A 55 -9.94 -6.35 -6.52
N THR A 56 -9.18 -5.27 -6.32
CA THR A 56 -7.83 -5.37 -5.76
C THR A 56 -7.88 -5.90 -4.33
N PRO A 57 -7.27 -7.05 -4.02
CA PRO A 57 -7.43 -7.69 -2.71
C PRO A 57 -6.71 -6.98 -1.57
N TYR A 58 -5.61 -6.29 -1.84
CA TYR A 58 -4.80 -5.66 -0.80
C TYR A 58 -4.46 -4.23 -1.18
N CYS A 59 -4.68 -3.28 -0.26
CA CYS A 59 -4.27 -1.89 -0.40
C CYS A 59 -3.19 -1.58 0.62
N ILE A 60 -2.07 -1.05 0.16
CA ILE A 60 -0.91 -0.73 0.99
C ILE A 60 -0.83 0.78 1.12
N THR A 61 -1.00 1.30 2.34
CA THR A 61 -1.01 2.74 2.60
C THR A 61 0.29 3.19 3.25
N PHE A 62 0.89 4.22 2.66
CA PHE A 62 2.02 4.95 3.25
C PHE A 62 1.49 6.20 3.92
N ASP A 63 1.74 6.34 5.22
CA ASP A 63 1.33 7.49 6.00
C ASP A 63 2.54 8.17 6.65
N PHE A 64 2.29 9.23 7.43
CA PHE A 64 3.39 9.97 8.05
C PHE A 64 4.10 9.19 9.16
N ASP A 65 3.43 8.21 9.78
CA ASP A 65 4.08 7.32 10.73
C ASP A 65 5.11 6.42 10.05
N THR A 66 4.88 6.08 8.78
CA THR A 66 5.80 5.27 8.00
C THR A 66 7.15 5.95 7.80
N VAL A 67 7.11 7.23 7.45
CA VAL A 67 8.30 8.00 7.06
C VAL A 67 8.79 8.96 8.14
N GLY A 68 7.94 9.24 9.15
CA GLY A 68 8.21 10.20 10.19
C GLY A 68 7.86 11.63 9.77
N ASP A 69 7.64 12.47 10.77
CA ASP A 69 7.37 13.90 10.58
C ASP A 69 7.95 14.65 11.77
N GLU A 70 9.19 15.10 11.63
CA GLU A 70 9.91 15.78 12.71
C GLU A 70 9.19 17.04 13.19
N ALA A 71 8.54 17.76 12.29
CA ALA A 71 7.80 18.98 12.65
C ALA A 71 6.65 18.70 13.61
N ASN A 72 6.07 17.51 13.57
CA ASN A 72 4.98 17.10 14.44
C ASN A 72 5.40 16.06 15.48
N GLY A 73 6.70 15.82 15.62
CA GLY A 73 7.23 14.88 16.61
C GLY A 73 6.96 13.43 16.31
N ILE A 74 6.74 13.06 15.05
CA ILE A 74 6.46 11.69 14.62
C ILE A 74 7.76 11.03 14.18
N ALA A 75 8.14 9.93 14.85
CA ALA A 75 9.30 9.13 14.44
C ALA A 75 8.88 8.12 13.37
N ALA A 76 9.74 7.89 12.37
CA ALA A 76 9.48 6.90 11.33
C ALA A 76 9.50 5.49 11.90
N ASP A 77 8.47 4.69 11.65
CA ASP A 77 8.43 3.30 12.07
C ASP A 77 8.74 2.33 10.92
N HIS A 78 8.85 2.83 9.69
CA HIS A 78 9.13 2.05 8.47
C HIS A 78 8.10 0.94 8.24
N CYS A 79 6.90 1.12 8.75
CA CYS A 79 5.79 0.18 8.57
C CYS A 79 4.72 0.79 7.70
N VAL A 80 3.96 -0.06 7.03
CA VAL A 80 2.82 0.35 6.20
C VAL A 80 1.57 -0.37 6.67
N THR A 81 0.40 0.20 6.37
CA THR A 81 -0.88 -0.43 6.66
C THR A 81 -1.36 -1.18 5.43
N ILE A 82 -1.67 -2.46 5.58
CA ILE A 82 -2.24 -3.29 4.52
C ILE A 82 -3.69 -3.58 4.89
N ARG A 83 -4.61 -3.17 4.00
CA ARG A 83 -6.05 -3.40 4.17
C ARG A 83 -6.49 -4.50 3.23
N GLU A 84 -7.13 -5.53 3.78
CA GLU A 84 -7.71 -6.60 2.98
C GLU A 84 -9.13 -6.22 2.55
N ARG A 85 -9.41 -6.37 1.26
CA ARG A 85 -10.68 -5.96 0.66
C ARG A 85 -11.88 -6.68 1.26
N ASP A 86 -11.83 -7.99 1.35
CA ASP A 86 -13.01 -8.78 1.72
C ASP A 86 -13.34 -8.71 3.21
N SER A 87 -12.34 -8.80 4.07
CA SER A 87 -12.54 -8.72 5.52
C SER A 87 -12.55 -7.30 6.05
N MET A 88 -12.01 -6.36 5.26
CA MET A 88 -11.72 -4.98 5.67
C MET A 88 -10.77 -4.88 6.86
N GLU A 89 -10.09 -5.97 7.19
CA GLU A 89 -9.09 -5.98 8.23
C GLU A 89 -7.84 -5.22 7.78
N GLN A 90 -7.21 -4.56 8.74
CA GLN A 90 -5.98 -3.82 8.51
C GLN A 90 -4.89 -4.36 9.41
N VAL A 91 -3.71 -4.54 8.85
CA VAL A 91 -2.52 -4.93 9.60
C VAL A 91 -1.41 -3.94 9.29
N ARG A 92 -0.55 -3.70 10.28
CA ARG A 92 0.61 -2.84 10.10
C ARG A 92 1.87 -3.68 10.16
N ILE A 93 2.64 -3.68 9.09
CA ILE A 93 3.85 -4.49 8.99
C ILE A 93 5.02 -3.65 8.45
N PRO A 94 6.27 -4.05 8.75
CA PRO A 94 7.44 -3.37 8.18
C PRO A 94 7.44 -3.45 6.66
N ILE A 95 7.91 -2.38 6.00
CA ILE A 95 8.02 -2.34 4.54
C ILE A 95 8.82 -3.54 4.02
N SER A 96 9.88 -3.92 4.74
CA SER A 96 10.73 -5.05 4.35
C SER A 96 10.01 -6.40 4.32
N GLU A 97 8.85 -6.50 4.97
CA GLU A 97 8.08 -7.74 5.03
C GLU A 97 6.88 -7.77 4.07
N VAL A 98 6.60 -6.67 3.37
CA VAL A 98 5.44 -6.57 2.48
C VAL A 98 5.50 -7.62 1.37
N LYS A 99 6.66 -7.80 0.76
CA LYS A 99 6.82 -8.74 -0.34
C LYS A 99 6.53 -10.17 0.10
N ASP A 100 7.04 -10.56 1.25
CA ASP A 100 6.79 -11.90 1.81
C ASP A 100 5.33 -12.07 2.21
N PHE A 101 4.72 -11.03 2.77
CA PHE A 101 3.30 -11.03 3.10
C PHE A 101 2.46 -11.31 1.86
N LEU A 102 2.74 -10.60 0.76
CA LEU A 102 1.99 -10.77 -0.49
C LEU A 102 2.24 -12.15 -1.11
N ARG A 103 3.45 -12.64 -1.07
CA ARG A 103 3.77 -13.98 -1.57
C ARG A 103 2.96 -15.04 -0.84
N GLU A 104 2.85 -14.92 0.48
CA GLU A 104 2.10 -15.87 1.29
C GLU A 104 0.59 -15.80 1.00
N LYS A 105 0.05 -14.60 0.85
CA LYS A 105 -1.40 -14.39 0.68
C LYS A 105 -1.89 -14.60 -0.75
N ILE A 106 -1.03 -14.36 -1.74
CA ILE A 106 -1.41 -14.39 -3.16
C ILE A 106 -0.84 -15.63 -3.87
N ALA A 107 0.00 -16.40 -3.23
CA ALA A 107 0.60 -17.61 -3.80
C ALA A 107 -0.48 -18.59 -4.27
N PHE A 108 -0.21 -19.22 -5.38
CA PHE A 108 -1.13 -20.18 -6.00
C PHE A 108 -0.71 -21.60 -5.70
#